data_d2f3b2e1ae20889aad663108bd748267
#
_entry.id   d2f3b2e1ae20889aad663108bd748267
#
_cell.length_a   1.000
_cell.length_b   1.000
_cell.length_c   1.000
_cell.angle_alpha   90.00
_cell.angle_beta   90.00
_cell.angle_gamma   90.00
#
_symmetry.space_group_name_H-M   'P 1'
#
loop_
_entity.id
_entity.type
_entity.pdbx_description
1 polymer ?
#
loop_
_entity_poly.entity_id
_entity_poly.type
_entity_poly.pdbx_seq_one_letter_code
_entity_poly.pdbx_strand_id
1 'polypeptide(L)'
;MSMLKKYITLSILIMMLGCNKAPKQENQITAADILGNQNYIAISYGGYRQKTRDVQPTMKELKEDMKILAAMGIKILRTYNVQLQQVPNLLKVIKELKLEDPNFEMYVMLGAWIDCKNAWTGKTPNHEIESEQNEGEINRAVTLAKQYPDIVKIIAVGNEAMVNWATNYFVRPNVILKWVNYLQDLKKKGELPKSLWITSSDDFSSWGGGDSSYHTKDLEELIKAVDYISMHTYPMHNSHYNPTFWLVPENEEGLSDEEKIESAMQRSLKFAQKQYDSVSNHMKSLGVNKPIHIGETGWATVSDGHYGVEGSRACDEYKSGRYYELIRDWTIKSNISCFYFEAFDEQWKDARNTMGSENHFGLFKINGEAKYAIWDLVDKGLFDGLTRNGKHITKTYNGDKDALKKEVLVPPTPEEFSIAHQ
;
A
#
# COMPACT_ATOMS: atom_id res chain seq x y z
N MET A 1 34.69 73.10 -59.82
CA MET A 1 35.05 71.67 -60.01
C MET A 1 35.05 71.04 -58.67
N SER A 2 33.99 70.37 -58.31
CA SER A 2 33.75 69.82 -56.97
C SER A 2 33.58 68.32 -57.17
N MET A 3 34.41 67.51 -56.50
CA MET A 3 34.30 66.09 -56.51
C MET A 3 33.43 65.65 -55.29
N LEU A 4 32.33 65.02 -55.63
CA LEU A 4 31.38 64.45 -54.62
C LEU A 4 31.87 63.06 -54.19
N LYS A 5 32.29 62.90 -52.90
CA LYS A 5 32.64 61.60 -52.36
C LYS A 5 31.38 60.92 -51.85
N LYS A 6 31.01 59.75 -52.44
CA LYS A 6 29.97 58.88 -51.99
C LYS A 6 30.51 57.99 -50.82
N TYR A 7 29.92 58.06 -49.62
CA TYR A 7 30.14 57.11 -48.60
C TYR A 7 29.11 55.97 -48.71
N ILE A 8 29.61 54.75 -48.91
CA ILE A 8 28.84 53.53 -48.89
C ILE A 8 28.88 53.04 -47.44
N THR A 9 27.76 53.12 -46.71
CA THR A 9 27.59 52.57 -45.38
C THR A 9 27.22 51.11 -45.54
N LEU A 10 28.13 50.18 -45.19
CA LEU A 10 27.89 48.74 -45.18
C LEU A 10 27.24 48.37 -43.82
N SER A 11 25.92 48.17 -43.82
CA SER A 11 25.22 47.66 -42.62
C SER A 11 25.42 46.14 -42.50
N ILE A 12 26.26 45.72 -41.56
CA ILE A 12 26.41 44.30 -41.19
C ILE A 12 25.23 43.93 -40.28
N LEU A 13 24.28 43.17 -40.84
CA LEU A 13 23.17 42.55 -40.12
C LEU A 13 23.70 41.29 -39.43
N ILE A 14 24.03 41.39 -38.13
CA ILE A 14 24.39 40.23 -37.29
C ILE A 14 23.10 39.47 -37.00
N MET A 15 22.84 38.38 -37.72
CA MET A 15 21.85 37.37 -37.33
C MET A 15 22.37 36.63 -36.09
N MET A 16 21.90 37.00 -34.92
CA MET A 16 22.02 36.15 -33.73
C MET A 16 21.13 34.91 -33.93
N LEU A 17 21.71 33.81 -34.37
CA LEU A 17 21.13 32.48 -34.26
C LEU A 17 21.09 32.12 -32.79
N GLY A 18 20.04 32.52 -32.11
CA GLY A 18 19.69 32.00 -30.80
C GLY A 18 19.36 30.52 -30.94
N CYS A 19 20.29 29.64 -30.60
CA CYS A 19 19.99 28.24 -30.32
C CYS A 19 19.02 28.18 -29.14
N ASN A 20 17.74 28.25 -29.42
CA ASN A 20 16.73 27.77 -28.45
C ASN A 20 16.96 26.26 -28.35
N LYS A 21 17.80 25.83 -27.38
CA LYS A 21 17.73 24.47 -26.87
C LYS A 21 16.33 24.33 -26.32
N ALA A 22 15.47 23.56 -26.99
CA ALA A 22 14.23 23.10 -26.41
C ALA A 22 14.57 22.55 -24.99
N PRO A 23 13.80 22.91 -23.95
CA PRO A 23 14.04 22.36 -22.62
C PRO A 23 14.09 20.84 -22.80
N LYS A 24 15.17 20.21 -22.32
CA LYS A 24 15.22 18.75 -22.21
C LYS A 24 13.95 18.37 -21.47
N GLN A 25 13.05 17.67 -22.12
CA GLN A 25 11.90 17.07 -21.48
C GLN A 25 12.52 16.07 -20.51
N GLU A 26 12.63 16.46 -19.23
CA GLU A 26 12.97 15.51 -18.17
C GLU A 26 12.00 14.35 -18.32
N ASN A 27 12.52 13.14 -18.54
CA ASN A 27 11.69 11.95 -18.64
C ASN A 27 10.91 11.82 -17.33
N GLN A 28 9.66 12.22 -17.34
CA GLN A 28 8.81 12.18 -16.16
C GLN A 28 8.62 10.70 -15.76
N ILE A 29 9.07 10.34 -14.56
CA ILE A 29 8.90 9.01 -13.97
C ILE A 29 7.42 8.60 -14.06
N THR A 30 7.15 7.41 -14.57
CA THR A 30 5.81 6.85 -14.76
C THR A 30 5.49 5.76 -13.75
N ALA A 31 4.23 5.33 -13.67
CA ALA A 31 3.86 4.17 -12.86
C ALA A 31 4.59 2.89 -13.30
N ALA A 32 4.83 2.72 -14.61
CA ALA A 32 5.54 1.57 -15.16
C ALA A 32 7.03 1.55 -14.78
N ASP A 33 7.64 2.71 -14.51
CA ASP A 33 9.05 2.78 -14.10
C ASP A 33 9.26 2.42 -12.64
N ILE A 34 8.23 2.62 -11.79
CA ILE A 34 8.33 2.45 -10.34
C ILE A 34 7.73 1.12 -9.84
N LEU A 35 6.62 0.66 -10.44
CA LEU A 35 6.02 -0.60 -10.02
C LEU A 35 6.82 -1.80 -10.53
N GLY A 36 7.08 -2.75 -9.63
CA GLY A 36 7.94 -3.91 -9.89
C GLY A 36 9.45 -3.60 -9.87
N ASN A 37 9.83 -2.35 -9.64
CA ASN A 37 11.22 -1.94 -9.56
C ASN A 37 11.72 -1.94 -8.11
N GLN A 38 12.72 -2.79 -7.82
CA GLN A 38 13.28 -2.97 -6.47
C GLN A 38 13.85 -1.70 -5.83
N ASN A 39 14.16 -0.66 -6.61
CA ASN A 39 14.63 0.64 -6.12
C ASN A 39 13.48 1.55 -5.63
N TYR A 40 12.23 1.11 -5.79
CA TYR A 40 11.02 1.84 -5.42
C TYR A 40 10.21 1.01 -4.42
N ILE A 41 10.68 1.00 -3.17
CA ILE A 41 10.02 0.27 -2.09
C ILE A 41 8.67 0.94 -1.77
N ALA A 42 7.63 0.14 -1.63
CA ALA A 42 6.27 0.59 -1.39
C ALA A 42 5.79 0.25 0.03
N ILE A 43 4.91 1.10 0.58
CA ILE A 43 4.27 0.90 1.88
C ILE A 43 2.89 1.54 1.95
N SER A 44 2.00 0.98 2.74
CA SER A 44 0.72 1.58 3.09
C SER A 44 0.89 2.62 4.19
N TYR A 45 0.19 3.76 4.06
CA TYR A 45 0.37 4.92 4.94
C TYR A 45 -0.93 5.66 5.22
N GLY A 46 -1.29 5.80 6.49
CA GLY A 46 -2.35 6.67 6.99
C GLY A 46 -1.80 7.86 7.78
N GLY A 47 -0.89 7.61 8.73
CA GLY A 47 -0.19 8.65 9.51
C GLY A 47 -1.00 9.23 10.66
N TYR A 48 -2.16 8.66 10.98
CA TYR A 48 -2.98 9.10 12.11
C TYR A 48 -2.33 8.74 13.44
N ARG A 49 -2.36 9.68 14.39
CA ARG A 49 -1.70 9.54 15.70
C ARG A 49 -2.68 9.48 16.88
N GLN A 50 -3.99 9.52 16.62
CA GLN A 50 -5.05 9.50 17.61
C GLN A 50 -5.97 8.30 17.41
N LYS A 51 -6.81 8.03 18.43
CA LYS A 51 -7.84 6.98 18.37
C LYS A 51 -9.04 7.34 17.48
N THR A 52 -8.95 8.38 16.68
CA THR A 52 -9.97 8.84 15.74
C THR A 52 -9.30 9.51 14.53
N ARG A 53 -9.96 9.42 13.38
CA ARG A 53 -9.57 10.17 12.19
C ARG A 53 -10.11 11.59 12.14
N ASP A 54 -10.93 12.01 13.12
CA ASP A 54 -11.40 13.40 13.21
C ASP A 54 -10.26 14.39 13.48
N VAL A 55 -9.22 13.91 14.18
CA VAL A 55 -7.99 14.65 14.39
C VAL A 55 -7.00 14.30 13.27
N GLN A 56 -6.89 15.19 12.29
CA GLN A 56 -6.02 14.99 11.14
C GLN A 56 -4.54 15.20 11.51
N PRO A 57 -3.60 14.42 10.93
CA PRO A 57 -2.18 14.67 11.11
C PRO A 57 -1.81 16.08 10.61
N THR A 58 -0.99 16.77 11.38
CA THR A 58 -0.46 18.08 11.02
C THR A 58 0.59 17.98 9.92
N MET A 59 0.84 19.08 9.19
CA MET A 59 1.91 19.15 8.18
C MET A 59 3.28 18.77 8.77
N LYS A 60 3.56 19.17 10.03
CA LYS A 60 4.80 18.82 10.74
C LYS A 60 4.90 17.32 10.97
N GLU A 61 3.85 16.69 11.45
CA GLU A 61 3.80 15.25 11.71
C GLU A 61 3.95 14.44 10.43
N LEU A 62 3.28 14.84 9.34
CA LEU A 62 3.44 14.22 8.03
C LEU A 62 4.88 14.36 7.52
N LYS A 63 5.52 15.53 7.73
CA LYS A 63 6.91 15.76 7.32
C LYS A 63 7.92 14.92 8.11
N GLU A 64 7.69 14.72 9.42
CA GLU A 64 8.45 13.78 10.25
C GLU A 64 8.36 12.37 9.66
N ASP A 65 7.13 11.88 9.41
CA ASP A 65 6.90 10.54 8.89
C ASP A 65 7.52 10.34 7.50
N MET A 66 7.40 11.31 6.59
CA MET A 66 8.01 11.24 5.25
C MET A 66 9.54 11.15 5.30
N LYS A 67 10.19 11.85 6.22
CA LYS A 67 11.65 11.76 6.40
C LYS A 67 12.06 10.39 6.93
N ILE A 68 11.32 9.83 7.88
CA ILE A 68 11.56 8.48 8.41
C ILE A 68 11.42 7.43 7.28
N LEU A 69 10.33 7.50 6.52
CA LEU A 69 10.08 6.56 5.43
C LEU A 69 11.11 6.69 4.30
N ALA A 70 11.50 7.91 3.94
CA ALA A 70 12.56 8.16 2.95
C ALA A 70 13.92 7.58 3.41
N ALA A 71 14.26 7.69 4.70
CA ALA A 71 15.46 7.09 5.26
C ALA A 71 15.47 5.56 5.16
N MET A 72 14.31 4.91 5.18
CA MET A 72 14.15 3.47 4.90
C MET A 72 14.25 3.11 3.41
N GLY A 73 14.38 4.09 2.51
CA GLY A 73 14.32 3.87 1.07
C GLY A 73 12.90 3.70 0.51
N ILE A 74 11.87 4.00 1.29
CA ILE A 74 10.48 3.99 0.82
C ILE A 74 10.30 5.13 -0.17
N LYS A 75 9.77 4.81 -1.36
CA LYS A 75 9.52 5.78 -2.42
C LYS A 75 8.09 5.75 -2.96
N ILE A 76 7.28 4.77 -2.60
CA ILE A 76 5.89 4.71 -3.01
C ILE A 76 5.00 4.55 -1.77
N LEU A 77 4.04 5.45 -1.62
CA LEU A 77 3.02 5.39 -0.57
C LEU A 77 1.68 4.98 -1.18
N ARG A 78 0.94 4.15 -0.46
CA ARG A 78 -0.47 3.88 -0.73
C ARG A 78 -1.33 4.55 0.33
N THR A 79 -2.35 5.31 -0.11
CA THR A 79 -3.39 5.90 0.73
C THR A 79 -4.74 5.25 0.46
N TYR A 80 -5.78 5.56 1.27
CA TYR A 80 -7.04 4.80 1.28
C TYR A 80 -8.27 5.59 0.86
N ASN A 81 -8.26 6.91 1.09
CA ASN A 81 -9.36 7.80 0.72
C ASN A 81 -8.80 9.21 0.47
N VAL A 82 -9.54 10.02 -0.24
CA VAL A 82 -9.21 11.43 -0.52
C VAL A 82 -10.27 12.40 0.02
N GLN A 83 -11.20 11.87 0.81
CA GLN A 83 -12.23 12.68 1.48
C GLN A 83 -11.64 13.48 2.62
N LEU A 84 -10.69 12.88 3.37
CA LEU A 84 -10.08 13.50 4.54
C LEU A 84 -8.88 14.37 4.15
N GLN A 85 -8.60 15.40 4.98
CA GLN A 85 -7.54 16.38 4.72
C GLN A 85 -6.14 15.78 4.77
N GLN A 86 -5.97 14.57 5.33
CA GLN A 86 -4.69 13.87 5.43
C GLN A 86 -3.99 13.75 4.06
N VAL A 87 -4.66 13.28 3.01
CA VAL A 87 -4.04 13.07 1.69
C VAL A 87 -3.68 14.39 0.99
N PRO A 88 -4.55 15.41 0.90
CA PRO A 88 -4.13 16.72 0.40
C PRO A 88 -2.91 17.30 1.12
N ASN A 89 -2.85 17.19 2.45
CA ASN A 89 -1.71 17.64 3.25
C ASN A 89 -0.45 16.81 2.96
N LEU A 90 -0.58 15.50 2.82
CA LEU A 90 0.54 14.60 2.47
C LEU A 90 1.17 15.00 1.12
N LEU A 91 0.36 15.20 0.09
CA LEU A 91 0.85 15.61 -1.23
C LEU A 91 1.56 16.96 -1.19
N LYS A 92 1.05 17.90 -0.39
CA LYS A 92 1.69 19.19 -0.15
C LYS A 92 3.05 19.03 0.54
N VAL A 93 3.13 18.21 1.59
CA VAL A 93 4.38 17.91 2.29
C VAL A 93 5.42 17.27 1.35
N ILE A 94 5.01 16.27 0.55
CA ILE A 94 5.91 15.65 -0.42
C ILE A 94 6.44 16.70 -1.41
N LYS A 95 5.57 17.57 -1.92
CA LYS A 95 5.99 18.66 -2.82
C LYS A 95 6.96 19.62 -2.15
N GLU A 96 6.74 20.00 -0.89
CA GLU A 96 7.66 20.85 -0.11
C GLU A 96 9.03 20.16 0.06
N LEU A 97 9.05 18.89 0.44
CA LEU A 97 10.29 18.12 0.61
C LEU A 97 11.09 17.98 -0.70
N LYS A 98 10.41 17.77 -1.83
CA LYS A 98 11.05 17.75 -3.17
C LYS A 98 11.64 19.11 -3.56
N LEU A 99 11.09 20.22 -3.06
CA LEU A 99 11.66 21.57 -3.27
C LEU A 99 12.83 21.85 -2.33
N GLU A 100 12.83 21.31 -1.12
CA GLU A 100 13.90 21.44 -0.13
C GLU A 100 15.12 20.59 -0.47
N ASP A 101 14.90 19.37 -0.99
CA ASP A 101 15.94 18.43 -1.40
C ASP A 101 15.61 17.85 -2.78
N PRO A 102 16.37 18.22 -3.82
CA PRO A 102 16.18 17.67 -5.17
C PRO A 102 16.37 16.14 -5.28
N ASN A 103 17.01 15.51 -4.30
CA ASN A 103 17.18 14.06 -4.24
C ASN A 103 16.01 13.36 -3.53
N PHE A 104 15.11 14.12 -2.88
CA PHE A 104 13.94 13.55 -2.24
C PHE A 104 12.96 13.02 -3.29
N GLU A 105 12.74 11.71 -3.27
CA GLU A 105 11.91 11.01 -4.24
C GLU A 105 10.81 10.23 -3.54
N MET A 106 9.55 10.62 -3.79
CA MET A 106 8.39 9.94 -3.25
C MET A 106 7.18 10.11 -4.16
N TYR A 107 6.46 9.02 -4.39
CA TYR A 107 5.28 8.91 -5.24
C TYR A 107 4.10 8.34 -4.46
N VAL A 108 2.89 8.55 -4.97
CA VAL A 108 1.67 8.16 -4.28
C VAL A 108 0.73 7.39 -5.20
N MET A 109 0.24 6.27 -4.69
CA MET A 109 -0.96 5.58 -5.11
C MET A 109 -2.12 6.14 -4.30
N LEU A 110 -2.97 6.96 -4.93
CA LEU A 110 -4.17 7.47 -4.30
C LEU A 110 -5.24 6.40 -4.20
N GLY A 111 -5.73 6.10 -2.99
CA GLY A 111 -6.96 5.36 -2.80
C GLY A 111 -8.16 6.30 -2.94
N ALA A 112 -9.12 5.93 -3.77
CA ALA A 112 -10.43 6.54 -3.83
C ALA A 112 -11.45 5.57 -3.22
N TRP A 113 -11.97 5.87 -2.04
CA TRP A 113 -12.88 4.99 -1.31
C TRP A 113 -14.22 4.85 -2.04
N ILE A 114 -14.63 3.62 -2.29
CA ILE A 114 -15.91 3.29 -2.92
C ILE A 114 -16.69 2.37 -2.00
N ASP A 115 -17.97 2.69 -1.80
CA ASP A 115 -18.88 1.88 -1.01
C ASP A 115 -20.30 1.85 -1.59
N CYS A 116 -21.16 0.99 -1.03
CA CYS A 116 -22.53 0.83 -1.43
C CYS A 116 -23.47 1.82 -0.75
N LYS A 117 -24.68 1.92 -1.25
CA LYS A 117 -25.75 2.71 -0.62
C LYS A 117 -26.01 2.24 0.81
N ASN A 118 -26.13 3.20 1.73
CA ASN A 118 -26.33 3.03 3.16
C ASN A 118 -25.11 2.46 3.91
N ALA A 119 -23.94 2.28 3.29
CA ALA A 119 -22.72 1.94 4.01
C ALA A 119 -22.49 2.87 5.19
N TRP A 120 -22.12 2.31 6.35
CA TRP A 120 -21.78 3.05 7.58
C TRP A 120 -22.88 3.91 8.21
N THR A 121 -24.16 3.80 7.75
CA THR A 121 -25.27 4.66 8.22
C THR A 121 -26.14 4.04 9.29
N GLY A 122 -25.91 2.79 9.68
CA GLY A 122 -26.79 2.00 10.56
C GLY A 122 -28.05 1.47 9.87
N LYS A 123 -28.29 1.82 8.57
CA LYS A 123 -29.32 1.21 7.74
C LYS A 123 -28.75 -0.02 7.03
N THR A 124 -29.61 -0.93 6.58
CA THR A 124 -29.17 -2.10 5.80
C THR A 124 -28.42 -1.65 4.54
N PRO A 125 -27.15 -2.08 4.35
CA PRO A 125 -26.41 -1.81 3.13
C PRO A 125 -27.12 -2.39 1.90
N ASN A 126 -27.08 -1.69 0.79
CA ASN A 126 -27.59 -2.16 -0.49
C ASN A 126 -26.44 -2.27 -1.48
N HIS A 127 -25.91 -3.46 -1.64
CA HIS A 127 -24.73 -3.78 -2.45
C HIS A 127 -24.95 -3.69 -3.97
N GLU A 128 -26.21 -3.60 -4.41
CA GLU A 128 -26.57 -3.45 -5.83
C GLU A 128 -26.57 -1.98 -6.27
N ILE A 129 -26.51 -1.05 -5.33
CA ILE A 129 -26.53 0.41 -5.58
C ILE A 129 -25.31 1.05 -4.94
N GLU A 130 -24.58 1.82 -5.71
CA GLU A 130 -23.45 2.59 -5.20
C GLU A 130 -23.87 3.73 -4.27
N SER A 131 -22.94 4.15 -3.41
CA SER A 131 -23.10 5.34 -2.55
C SER A 131 -23.08 6.62 -3.38
N GLU A 132 -23.91 7.60 -3.01
CA GLU A 132 -23.87 8.96 -3.60
C GLU A 132 -22.55 9.70 -3.32
N GLN A 133 -21.75 9.23 -2.36
CA GLN A 133 -20.45 9.82 -2.02
C GLN A 133 -19.34 9.43 -3.02
N ASN A 134 -19.50 8.34 -3.76
CA ASN A 134 -18.48 7.79 -4.65
C ASN A 134 -18.03 8.79 -5.74
N GLU A 135 -18.98 9.49 -6.37
CA GLU A 135 -18.67 10.51 -7.37
C GLU A 135 -17.80 11.63 -6.81
N GLY A 136 -18.14 12.11 -5.61
CA GLY A 136 -17.34 13.13 -4.92
C GLY A 136 -15.92 12.67 -4.61
N GLU A 137 -15.76 11.40 -4.23
CA GLU A 137 -14.46 10.80 -3.95
C GLU A 137 -13.60 10.70 -5.22
N ILE A 138 -14.14 10.19 -6.30
CA ILE A 138 -13.45 10.09 -7.59
C ILE A 138 -13.06 11.48 -8.12
N ASN A 139 -13.96 12.48 -8.03
CA ASN A 139 -13.67 13.84 -8.48
C ASN A 139 -12.54 14.49 -7.67
N ARG A 140 -12.47 14.24 -6.36
CA ARG A 140 -11.33 14.67 -5.52
C ARG A 140 -10.03 14.01 -5.95
N ALA A 141 -10.03 12.69 -6.19
CA ALA A 141 -8.85 11.97 -6.67
C ALA A 141 -8.35 12.52 -8.02
N VAL A 142 -9.26 12.80 -8.97
CA VAL A 142 -8.94 13.43 -10.26
C VAL A 142 -8.32 14.82 -10.04
N THR A 143 -8.89 15.63 -9.16
CA THR A 143 -8.38 16.98 -8.86
C THR A 143 -6.95 16.90 -8.31
N LEU A 144 -6.70 16.01 -7.34
CA LEU A 144 -5.37 15.83 -6.74
C LEU A 144 -4.35 15.29 -7.76
N ALA A 145 -4.74 14.34 -8.61
CA ALA A 145 -3.87 13.82 -9.67
C ALA A 145 -3.48 14.90 -10.69
N LYS A 146 -4.42 15.80 -11.05
CA LYS A 146 -4.14 16.97 -11.92
C LYS A 146 -3.23 18.01 -11.23
N GLN A 147 -3.38 18.20 -9.92
CA GLN A 147 -2.61 19.19 -9.14
C GLN A 147 -1.18 18.71 -8.84
N TYR A 148 -0.96 17.39 -8.71
CA TYR A 148 0.32 16.78 -8.34
C TYR A 148 0.74 15.68 -9.32
N PRO A 149 0.84 15.93 -10.64
CA PRO A 149 1.09 14.91 -11.66
C PRO A 149 2.50 14.30 -11.57
N ASP A 150 3.43 14.98 -10.93
CA ASP A 150 4.80 14.52 -10.65
C ASP A 150 4.87 13.60 -9.42
N ILE A 151 3.85 13.59 -8.56
CA ILE A 151 3.79 12.81 -7.32
C ILE A 151 2.78 11.65 -7.46
N VAL A 152 1.57 11.94 -7.91
CA VAL A 152 0.51 10.92 -8.06
C VAL A 152 0.76 10.12 -9.32
N LYS A 153 1.01 8.83 -9.17
CA LYS A 153 1.30 7.91 -10.28
C LYS A 153 0.23 6.86 -10.51
N ILE A 154 -0.60 6.62 -9.49
CA ILE A 154 -1.62 5.58 -9.52
C ILE A 154 -2.89 6.12 -8.84
N ILE A 155 -4.06 5.73 -9.36
CA ILE A 155 -5.35 5.83 -8.66
C ILE A 155 -5.90 4.42 -8.50
N ALA A 156 -6.18 4.02 -7.25
CA ALA A 156 -6.90 2.81 -6.91
C ALA A 156 -8.36 3.13 -6.61
N VAL A 157 -9.26 2.58 -7.39
CA VAL A 157 -10.72 2.74 -7.26
C VAL A 157 -11.24 1.68 -6.31
N GLY A 158 -11.59 2.07 -5.09
CA GLY A 158 -12.00 1.18 -4.02
C GLY A 158 -10.82 0.55 -3.24
N ASN A 159 -11.13 0.13 -2.03
CA ASN A 159 -10.27 -0.66 -1.15
C ASN A 159 -11.09 -1.81 -0.57
N GLU A 160 -10.74 -3.06 -0.93
CA GLU A 160 -11.54 -4.24 -0.56
C GLU A 160 -13.04 -4.02 -0.78
N ALA A 161 -13.33 -3.32 -1.90
CA ALA A 161 -14.68 -2.88 -2.19
C ALA A 161 -15.54 -3.97 -2.84
N MET A 162 -14.96 -5.06 -3.33
CA MET A 162 -15.68 -6.13 -4.01
C MET A 162 -15.75 -7.44 -3.21
N VAL A 163 -15.12 -7.49 -2.03
CA VAL A 163 -15.13 -8.72 -1.20
C VAL A 163 -16.47 -8.92 -0.50
N ASN A 164 -17.08 -10.07 -0.66
CA ASN A 164 -18.41 -10.35 -0.13
C ASN A 164 -18.48 -10.37 1.41
N TRP A 165 -17.37 -10.61 2.11
CA TRP A 165 -17.32 -10.57 3.58
C TRP A 165 -17.34 -9.15 4.15
N ALA A 166 -17.04 -8.12 3.35
CA ALA A 166 -17.14 -6.71 3.74
C ALA A 166 -18.60 -6.22 3.75
N THR A 167 -19.47 -6.93 4.45
CA THR A 167 -20.94 -6.77 4.42
C THR A 167 -21.45 -5.37 4.75
N ASN A 168 -20.62 -4.52 5.38
CA ASN A 168 -21.00 -3.14 5.70
C ASN A 168 -20.90 -2.19 4.52
N TYR A 169 -20.15 -2.53 3.43
CA TYR A 169 -19.87 -1.55 2.39
C TYR A 169 -19.59 -2.11 0.99
N PHE A 170 -19.43 -3.41 0.79
CA PHE A 170 -19.02 -3.92 -0.52
C PHE A 170 -19.98 -3.52 -1.65
N VAL A 171 -19.44 -3.42 -2.85
CA VAL A 171 -20.17 -3.16 -4.10
C VAL A 171 -19.92 -4.29 -5.10
N ARG A 172 -20.80 -4.41 -6.10
CA ARG A 172 -20.57 -5.31 -7.21
C ARG A 172 -19.45 -4.80 -8.13
N PRO A 173 -18.74 -5.66 -8.87
CA PRO A 173 -17.65 -5.26 -9.76
C PRO A 173 -18.02 -4.22 -10.81
N ASN A 174 -19.30 -4.16 -11.26
CA ASN A 174 -19.79 -3.16 -12.20
C ASN A 174 -19.65 -1.71 -11.69
N VAL A 175 -19.76 -1.50 -10.37
CA VAL A 175 -19.56 -0.15 -9.78
C VAL A 175 -18.11 0.27 -9.91
N ILE A 176 -17.17 -0.62 -9.59
CA ILE A 176 -15.73 -0.36 -9.75
C ILE A 176 -15.38 -0.17 -11.24
N LEU A 177 -15.88 -1.05 -12.11
CA LEU A 177 -15.71 -0.96 -13.57
C LEU A 177 -16.19 0.38 -14.14
N LYS A 178 -17.34 0.88 -13.68
CA LYS A 178 -17.87 2.20 -14.07
C LYS A 178 -16.82 3.31 -13.82
N TRP A 179 -16.26 3.35 -12.61
CA TRP A 179 -15.34 4.41 -12.23
C TRP A 179 -13.94 4.22 -12.83
N VAL A 180 -13.47 2.98 -13.00
CA VAL A 180 -12.25 2.70 -13.75
C VAL A 180 -12.38 3.18 -15.19
N ASN A 181 -13.48 2.85 -15.88
CA ASN A 181 -13.72 3.30 -17.25
C ASN A 181 -13.81 4.83 -17.35
N TYR A 182 -14.45 5.49 -16.39
CA TYR A 182 -14.48 6.95 -16.33
C TYR A 182 -13.07 7.57 -16.28
N LEU A 183 -12.20 7.04 -15.40
CA LEU A 183 -10.82 7.52 -15.29
C LEU A 183 -9.99 7.20 -16.54
N GLN A 184 -10.18 6.02 -17.15
CA GLN A 184 -9.53 5.67 -18.43
C GLN A 184 -9.98 6.61 -19.57
N ASP A 185 -11.24 7.02 -19.59
CA ASP A 185 -11.75 7.96 -20.57
C ASP A 185 -11.16 9.37 -20.36
N LEU A 186 -10.95 9.81 -19.12
CA LEU A 186 -10.22 11.06 -18.84
C LEU A 186 -8.76 10.99 -19.36
N LYS A 187 -8.09 9.84 -19.25
CA LYS A 187 -6.76 9.62 -19.85
C LYS A 187 -6.80 9.71 -21.38
N LYS A 188 -7.81 9.09 -22.04
CA LYS A 188 -7.99 9.14 -23.50
C LYS A 188 -8.25 10.56 -23.99
N LYS A 189 -9.00 11.35 -23.23
CA LYS A 189 -9.29 12.77 -23.55
C LYS A 189 -8.11 13.71 -23.25
N GLY A 190 -7.03 13.21 -22.62
CA GLY A 190 -5.89 14.03 -22.23
C GLY A 190 -6.13 14.89 -20.98
N GLU A 191 -7.21 14.63 -20.24
CA GLU A 191 -7.52 15.30 -18.98
C GLU A 191 -6.74 14.75 -17.81
N LEU A 192 -6.29 13.51 -17.88
CA LEU A 192 -5.33 12.88 -16.98
C LEU A 192 -4.09 12.43 -17.76
N PRO A 193 -2.91 12.38 -17.12
CA PRO A 193 -1.70 11.87 -17.77
C PRO A 193 -1.89 10.44 -18.27
N LYS A 194 -1.45 10.15 -19.49
CA LYS A 194 -1.46 8.78 -20.06
C LYS A 194 -0.64 7.79 -19.21
N SER A 195 0.38 8.28 -18.54
CA SER A 195 1.30 7.54 -17.68
C SER A 195 0.73 7.24 -16.28
N LEU A 196 -0.40 7.85 -15.92
CA LEU A 196 -1.13 7.53 -14.68
C LEU A 196 -1.78 6.16 -14.81
N TRP A 197 -1.51 5.25 -13.88
CA TRP A 197 -2.14 3.94 -13.87
C TRP A 197 -3.39 3.91 -13.01
N ILE A 198 -4.41 3.21 -13.51
CA ILE A 198 -5.70 3.03 -12.84
C ILE A 198 -5.86 1.55 -12.49
N THR A 199 -6.24 1.28 -11.25
CA THR A 199 -6.52 -0.06 -10.74
C THR A 199 -7.68 -0.03 -9.75
N SER A 200 -8.08 -1.18 -9.23
CA SER A 200 -8.74 -1.35 -7.93
C SER A 200 -7.77 -2.09 -7.02
N SER A 201 -7.87 -1.91 -5.72
CA SER A 201 -7.03 -2.63 -4.76
C SER A 201 -7.91 -3.47 -3.85
N ASP A 202 -7.85 -4.80 -4.03
CA ASP A 202 -8.87 -5.69 -3.47
C ASP A 202 -8.29 -7.07 -3.13
N ASP A 203 -9.02 -7.82 -2.32
CA ASP A 203 -8.68 -9.19 -1.94
C ASP A 203 -8.48 -10.09 -3.16
N PHE A 204 -7.60 -11.09 -3.05
CA PHE A 204 -7.30 -12.03 -4.12
C PHE A 204 -8.56 -12.73 -4.66
N SER A 205 -9.54 -13.01 -3.79
CA SER A 205 -10.81 -13.64 -4.18
C SER A 205 -11.58 -12.77 -5.14
N SER A 206 -11.66 -11.46 -4.87
CA SER A 206 -12.35 -10.47 -5.70
C SER A 206 -11.72 -10.31 -7.08
N TRP A 207 -10.45 -10.65 -7.23
CA TRP A 207 -9.76 -10.70 -8.52
C TRP A 207 -9.87 -12.06 -9.24
N GLY A 208 -10.80 -12.91 -8.78
CA GLY A 208 -11.07 -14.22 -9.36
C GLY A 208 -10.11 -15.31 -8.89
N GLY A 209 -9.28 -15.05 -7.89
CA GLY A 209 -8.42 -16.07 -7.25
C GLY A 209 -9.17 -16.94 -6.24
N GLY A 210 -10.40 -16.56 -5.86
CA GLY A 210 -11.29 -17.31 -4.98
C GLY A 210 -12.14 -18.34 -5.71
N ASP A 211 -13.31 -18.60 -5.16
CA ASP A 211 -14.27 -19.52 -5.77
C ASP A 211 -15.02 -18.89 -6.97
N SER A 212 -15.76 -19.72 -7.70
CA SER A 212 -16.45 -19.31 -8.92
C SER A 212 -17.55 -18.26 -8.74
N SER A 213 -18.00 -17.96 -7.52
CA SER A 213 -18.99 -16.90 -7.27
C SER A 213 -18.45 -15.51 -7.61
N TYR A 214 -17.13 -15.34 -7.61
CA TYR A 214 -16.47 -14.11 -8.03
C TYR A 214 -16.28 -14.01 -9.55
N HIS A 215 -16.41 -15.11 -10.32
CA HIS A 215 -16.19 -15.14 -11.76
C HIS A 215 -17.40 -14.57 -12.51
N THR A 216 -17.55 -13.26 -12.50
CA THR A 216 -18.65 -12.55 -13.16
C THR A 216 -18.14 -11.83 -14.41
N LYS A 217 -19.06 -11.58 -15.36
CA LYS A 217 -18.74 -10.83 -16.58
C LYS A 217 -18.17 -9.43 -16.25
N ASP A 218 -18.71 -8.77 -15.23
CA ASP A 218 -18.25 -7.44 -14.83
C ASP A 218 -16.83 -7.48 -14.27
N LEU A 219 -16.45 -8.54 -13.55
CA LEU A 219 -15.06 -8.74 -13.13
C LEU A 219 -14.13 -8.97 -14.33
N GLU A 220 -14.54 -9.80 -15.30
CA GLU A 220 -13.75 -10.02 -16.51
C GLU A 220 -13.47 -8.71 -17.27
N GLU A 221 -14.50 -7.87 -17.43
CA GLU A 221 -14.34 -6.55 -18.05
C GLU A 221 -13.49 -5.60 -17.20
N LEU A 222 -13.59 -5.66 -15.87
CA LEU A 222 -12.74 -4.89 -14.96
C LEU A 222 -11.27 -5.29 -15.09
N ILE A 223 -10.95 -6.58 -15.13
CA ILE A 223 -9.60 -7.11 -15.34
C ILE A 223 -9.01 -6.58 -16.67
N LYS A 224 -9.84 -6.45 -17.72
CA LYS A 224 -9.43 -5.87 -19.00
C LYS A 224 -9.24 -4.35 -18.93
N ALA A 225 -10.00 -3.64 -18.09
CA ALA A 225 -10.04 -2.18 -18.04
C ALA A 225 -8.92 -1.57 -17.20
N VAL A 226 -8.48 -2.21 -16.10
CA VAL A 226 -7.40 -1.71 -15.24
C VAL A 226 -6.03 -1.76 -15.93
N ASP A 227 -5.08 -0.91 -15.53
CA ASP A 227 -3.71 -0.96 -16.05
C ASP A 227 -2.90 -2.12 -15.44
N TYR A 228 -3.21 -2.52 -14.20
CA TYR A 228 -2.61 -3.66 -13.50
C TYR A 228 -3.57 -4.17 -12.40
N ILE A 229 -3.32 -5.35 -11.85
CA ILE A 229 -4.05 -5.90 -10.72
C ILE A 229 -3.31 -5.56 -9.40
N SER A 230 -4.00 -4.89 -8.48
CA SER A 230 -3.52 -4.64 -7.12
C SER A 230 -4.26 -5.58 -6.17
N MET A 231 -3.61 -6.70 -5.82
CA MET A 231 -4.24 -7.74 -5.00
C MET A 231 -3.79 -7.68 -3.53
N HIS A 232 -4.69 -8.00 -2.63
CA HIS A 232 -4.39 -8.20 -1.21
C HIS A 232 -4.23 -9.68 -0.88
N THR A 233 -3.35 -9.97 0.07
CA THR A 233 -3.12 -11.30 0.61
C THR A 233 -2.74 -11.22 2.08
N TYR A 234 -3.50 -11.90 2.97
CA TYR A 234 -3.27 -11.87 4.41
C TYR A 234 -3.20 -13.28 5.01
N PRO A 235 -2.04 -13.96 4.92
CA PRO A 235 -1.85 -15.24 5.58
C PRO A 235 -2.07 -15.15 7.09
N MET A 236 -1.75 -14.02 7.73
CA MET A 236 -2.00 -13.83 9.16
C MET A 236 -3.48 -14.04 9.51
N HIS A 237 -4.41 -13.39 8.80
CA HIS A 237 -5.85 -13.57 9.02
C HIS A 237 -6.26 -15.02 8.74
N ASN A 238 -5.69 -15.61 7.69
CA ASN A 238 -5.97 -16.99 7.32
C ASN A 238 -5.39 -18.03 8.30
N SER A 239 -4.49 -17.64 9.21
CA SER A 239 -4.05 -18.51 10.31
C SER A 239 -5.21 -18.91 11.24
N HIS A 240 -6.32 -18.14 11.25
CA HIS A 240 -7.55 -18.45 11.97
C HIS A 240 -8.64 -19.00 11.02
N TYR A 241 -8.91 -18.32 9.89
CA TYR A 241 -10.06 -18.67 9.02
C TYR A 241 -9.80 -19.89 8.12
N ASN A 242 -8.53 -20.16 7.78
CA ASN A 242 -8.09 -21.29 6.93
C ASN A 242 -6.83 -21.92 7.51
N PRO A 243 -6.85 -22.46 8.73
CA PRO A 243 -5.66 -22.69 9.55
C PRO A 243 -4.76 -23.83 9.07
N THR A 244 -5.17 -24.67 8.15
CA THR A 244 -4.46 -25.90 7.74
C THR A 244 -2.97 -25.67 7.39
N PHE A 245 -2.63 -24.54 6.77
CA PHE A 245 -1.25 -24.22 6.43
C PHE A 245 -0.45 -23.72 7.64
N TRP A 246 -1.13 -23.20 8.67
CA TRP A 246 -0.54 -22.55 9.82
C TRP A 246 -0.22 -23.51 10.95
N LEU A 247 -1.13 -24.43 11.25
CA LEU A 247 -1.03 -25.37 12.35
C LEU A 247 0.21 -26.26 12.23
N VAL A 248 0.75 -26.69 13.39
CA VAL A 248 1.88 -27.64 13.45
C VAL A 248 1.34 -29.03 13.11
N PRO A 249 1.75 -29.62 11.97
CA PRO A 249 1.30 -30.96 11.61
C PRO A 249 2.04 -32.03 12.42
N GLU A 250 1.48 -33.23 12.53
CA GLU A 250 2.00 -34.35 13.32
C GLU A 250 3.51 -34.64 13.04
N ASN A 251 3.90 -34.57 11.79
CA ASN A 251 5.30 -34.83 11.39
C ASN A 251 6.29 -33.72 11.80
N GLU A 252 5.81 -32.56 12.27
CA GLU A 252 6.63 -31.46 12.78
C GLU A 252 6.58 -31.34 14.31
N GLU A 253 5.76 -32.13 15.03
CA GLU A 253 5.61 -32.02 16.48
C GLU A 253 6.93 -32.26 17.24
N GLY A 254 7.80 -33.11 16.72
CA GLY A 254 9.12 -33.40 17.30
C GLY A 254 10.20 -32.34 17.04
N LEU A 255 9.92 -31.29 16.24
CA LEU A 255 10.84 -30.19 15.97
C LEU A 255 10.96 -29.25 17.19
N SER A 256 12.05 -28.48 17.24
CA SER A 256 12.17 -27.39 18.19
C SER A 256 11.11 -26.28 17.93
N ASP A 257 10.83 -25.46 18.92
CA ASP A 257 9.85 -24.37 18.79
C ASP A 257 10.25 -23.38 17.67
N GLU A 258 11.53 -23.07 17.53
CA GLU A 258 12.04 -22.21 16.45
C GLU A 258 11.80 -22.82 15.06
N GLU A 259 12.03 -24.13 14.91
CA GLU A 259 11.80 -24.84 13.64
C GLU A 259 10.30 -24.92 13.28
N LYS A 260 9.43 -25.15 14.28
CA LYS A 260 7.97 -25.12 14.08
C LYS A 260 7.49 -23.75 13.60
N ILE A 261 7.97 -22.68 14.24
CA ILE A 261 7.64 -21.30 13.85
C ILE A 261 8.15 -21.04 12.42
N GLU A 262 9.41 -21.34 12.12
CA GLU A 262 9.97 -21.11 10.78
C GLU A 262 9.21 -21.89 9.70
N SER A 263 8.89 -23.16 9.95
CA SER A 263 8.08 -23.99 9.04
C SER A 263 6.71 -23.35 8.77
N ALA A 264 6.02 -22.85 9.79
CA ALA A 264 4.73 -22.17 9.65
C ALA A 264 4.87 -20.85 8.87
N MET A 265 5.93 -20.07 9.11
CA MET A 265 6.20 -18.83 8.36
C MET A 265 6.49 -19.11 6.89
N GLN A 266 7.25 -20.17 6.56
CA GLN A 266 7.47 -20.60 5.18
C GLN A 266 6.17 -21.05 4.50
N ARG A 267 5.30 -21.77 5.21
CA ARG A 267 3.97 -22.14 4.70
C ARG A 267 3.09 -20.90 4.48
N SER A 268 3.21 -19.87 5.32
CA SER A 268 2.50 -18.59 5.16
C SER A 268 2.91 -17.86 3.88
N LEU A 269 4.21 -17.82 3.57
CA LEU A 269 4.69 -17.31 2.28
C LEU A 269 4.12 -18.09 1.10
N LYS A 270 4.18 -19.45 1.17
CA LYS A 270 3.62 -20.30 0.12
C LYS A 270 2.12 -20.09 -0.07
N PHE A 271 1.39 -19.80 1.02
CA PHE A 271 -0.02 -19.50 0.96
C PHE A 271 -0.28 -18.20 0.18
N ALA A 272 0.47 -17.13 0.45
CA ALA A 272 0.39 -15.88 -0.32
C ALA A 272 0.75 -16.09 -1.80
N GLN A 273 1.80 -16.85 -2.09
CA GLN A 273 2.20 -17.22 -3.46
C GLN A 273 1.09 -17.96 -4.19
N LYS A 274 0.43 -18.93 -3.53
CA LYS A 274 -0.69 -19.67 -4.12
C LYS A 274 -1.87 -18.76 -4.45
N GLN A 275 -2.17 -17.78 -3.61
CA GLN A 275 -3.22 -16.79 -3.89
C GLN A 275 -2.85 -15.91 -5.09
N TYR A 276 -1.60 -15.48 -5.18
CA TYR A 276 -1.08 -14.75 -6.35
C TYR A 276 -1.19 -15.57 -7.63
N ASP A 277 -0.78 -16.82 -7.59
CA ASP A 277 -0.86 -17.73 -8.74
C ASP A 277 -2.31 -17.95 -9.18
N SER A 278 -3.27 -18.06 -8.25
CA SER A 278 -4.68 -18.24 -8.58
C SER A 278 -5.25 -17.03 -9.34
N VAL A 279 -4.93 -15.80 -8.91
CA VAL A 279 -5.30 -14.57 -9.63
C VAL A 279 -4.64 -14.51 -11.00
N SER A 280 -3.35 -14.83 -11.08
CA SER A 280 -2.60 -14.86 -12.35
C SER A 280 -3.20 -15.86 -13.34
N ASN A 281 -3.57 -17.06 -12.87
CA ASN A 281 -4.17 -18.09 -13.70
C ASN A 281 -5.57 -17.68 -14.18
N HIS A 282 -6.39 -17.08 -13.31
CA HIS A 282 -7.70 -16.56 -13.72
C HIS A 282 -7.55 -15.46 -14.78
N MET A 283 -6.72 -14.46 -14.56
CA MET A 283 -6.44 -13.40 -15.54
C MET A 283 -5.99 -13.96 -16.89
N LYS A 284 -5.06 -14.92 -16.90
CA LYS A 284 -4.55 -15.56 -18.11
C LYS A 284 -5.62 -16.37 -18.83
N SER A 285 -6.54 -17.02 -18.11
CA SER A 285 -7.67 -17.76 -18.71
C SER A 285 -8.60 -16.86 -19.51
N LEU A 286 -8.65 -15.56 -19.17
CA LEU A 286 -9.39 -14.52 -19.91
C LEU A 286 -8.61 -13.95 -21.11
N GLY A 287 -7.42 -14.49 -21.42
CA GLY A 287 -6.55 -13.97 -22.48
C GLY A 287 -5.87 -12.63 -22.13
N VAL A 288 -5.85 -12.27 -20.85
CA VAL A 288 -5.24 -11.01 -20.36
C VAL A 288 -3.88 -11.31 -19.76
N ASN A 289 -2.90 -10.44 -20.04
CA ASN A 289 -1.55 -10.49 -19.46
C ASN A 289 -1.14 -9.09 -18.99
N LYS A 290 -1.31 -8.82 -17.70
CA LYS A 290 -0.97 -7.54 -17.05
C LYS A 290 -0.12 -7.79 -15.82
N PRO A 291 0.63 -6.77 -15.34
CA PRO A 291 1.31 -6.88 -14.04
C PRO A 291 0.30 -7.14 -12.91
N ILE A 292 0.74 -7.93 -11.94
CA ILE A 292 0.04 -8.10 -10.66
C ILE A 292 1.02 -7.65 -9.56
N HIS A 293 0.59 -6.75 -8.71
CA HIS A 293 1.36 -6.29 -7.56
C HIS A 293 0.57 -6.54 -6.27
N ILE A 294 1.29 -6.74 -5.18
CA ILE A 294 0.67 -6.86 -3.86
C ILE A 294 0.27 -5.46 -3.40
N GLY A 295 -1.02 -5.18 -3.50
CA GLY A 295 -1.62 -3.91 -3.08
C GLY A 295 -1.68 -3.76 -1.57
N GLU A 296 -1.75 -4.91 -0.87
CA GLU A 296 -1.74 -4.94 0.59
C GLU A 296 -1.39 -6.32 1.11
N THR A 297 -0.51 -6.36 2.10
CA THR A 297 -0.22 -7.51 2.94
C THR A 297 0.47 -7.05 4.21
N GLY A 298 0.31 -7.78 5.31
CA GLY A 298 0.92 -7.42 6.57
C GLY A 298 0.79 -8.51 7.62
N TRP A 299 1.38 -8.23 8.79
CA TRP A 299 1.35 -9.13 9.93
C TRP A 299 1.31 -8.31 11.22
N ALA A 300 0.21 -8.39 11.98
CA ALA A 300 0.08 -7.69 13.24
C ALA A 300 0.99 -8.28 14.32
N THR A 301 1.45 -7.42 15.22
CA THR A 301 2.37 -7.81 16.30
C THR A 301 1.68 -8.12 17.61
N VAL A 302 0.40 -7.76 17.75
CA VAL A 302 -0.41 -7.96 18.95
C VAL A 302 -1.81 -8.37 18.55
N SER A 303 -2.42 -9.28 19.30
CA SER A 303 -3.84 -9.60 19.25
C SER A 303 -4.27 -10.28 20.55
N ASP A 304 -5.41 -9.89 21.08
CA ASP A 304 -6.09 -10.57 22.19
C ASP A 304 -7.23 -11.51 21.75
N GLY A 305 -7.53 -11.52 20.43
CA GLY A 305 -8.60 -12.34 19.86
C GLY A 305 -8.07 -13.54 19.06
N HIS A 306 -8.63 -13.73 17.89
CA HIS A 306 -8.40 -14.86 16.98
C HIS A 306 -6.92 -15.20 16.70
N TYR A 307 -6.02 -14.23 16.84
CA TYR A 307 -4.59 -14.38 16.49
C TYR A 307 -3.68 -14.33 17.71
N GLY A 308 -4.26 -14.20 18.93
CA GLY A 308 -3.58 -14.18 20.21
C GLY A 308 -3.38 -15.57 20.82
N VAL A 309 -3.15 -15.58 22.14
CA VAL A 309 -2.80 -16.78 22.93
C VAL A 309 -3.84 -17.90 22.81
N GLU A 310 -5.13 -17.53 22.92
CA GLU A 310 -6.25 -18.47 22.85
C GLU A 310 -6.72 -18.77 21.42
N GLY A 311 -6.07 -18.17 20.42
CA GLY A 311 -6.39 -18.34 19.02
C GLY A 311 -5.30 -19.06 18.25
N SER A 312 -5.01 -18.56 17.04
CA SER A 312 -3.98 -19.12 16.16
C SER A 312 -2.55 -18.86 16.62
N ARG A 313 -2.32 -18.04 17.64
CA ARG A 313 -1.00 -17.64 18.16
C ARG A 313 -0.11 -17.01 17.08
N ALA A 314 -0.72 -16.33 16.10
CA ALA A 314 -0.01 -15.77 14.96
C ALA A 314 0.69 -14.45 15.31
N CYS A 315 0.13 -13.63 16.21
CA CYS A 315 0.59 -12.27 16.45
C CYS A 315 1.72 -12.21 17.48
N ASP A 316 2.90 -11.83 17.04
CA ASP A 316 4.02 -11.29 17.82
C ASP A 316 5.01 -10.56 16.89
N GLU A 317 5.95 -9.80 17.46
CA GLU A 317 6.91 -9.03 16.67
C GLU A 317 7.92 -9.89 15.91
N TYR A 318 8.26 -11.09 16.41
CA TYR A 318 9.20 -11.98 15.75
C TYR A 318 8.60 -12.51 14.44
N LYS A 319 7.38 -13.05 14.48
CA LYS A 319 6.68 -13.56 13.30
C LYS A 319 6.35 -12.45 12.31
N SER A 320 5.96 -11.27 12.81
CA SER A 320 5.76 -10.09 11.97
C SER A 320 7.04 -9.71 11.22
N GLY A 321 8.19 -9.66 11.90
CA GLY A 321 9.48 -9.40 11.27
C GLY A 321 9.88 -10.46 10.27
N ARG A 322 9.66 -11.74 10.61
CA ARG A 322 9.95 -12.85 9.70
C ARG A 322 9.08 -12.83 8.44
N TYR A 323 7.80 -12.53 8.57
CA TYR A 323 6.91 -12.37 7.41
C TYR A 323 7.33 -11.19 6.53
N TYR A 324 7.66 -10.05 7.14
CA TYR A 324 8.16 -8.88 6.41
C TYR A 324 9.39 -9.21 5.57
N GLU A 325 10.34 -9.96 6.11
CA GLU A 325 11.52 -10.42 5.38
C GLU A 325 11.14 -11.34 4.22
N LEU A 326 10.36 -12.39 4.50
CA LEU A 326 9.99 -13.40 3.51
C LEU A 326 9.18 -12.83 2.34
N ILE A 327 8.18 -12.00 2.63
CA ILE A 327 7.32 -11.43 1.58
C ILE A 327 8.10 -10.46 0.70
N ARG A 328 9.00 -9.66 1.28
CA ARG A 328 9.85 -8.74 0.53
C ARG A 328 10.85 -9.47 -0.34
N ASP A 329 11.51 -10.49 0.19
CA ASP A 329 12.46 -11.30 -0.57
C ASP A 329 11.80 -11.91 -1.81
N TRP A 330 10.62 -12.49 -1.65
CA TRP A 330 9.89 -13.04 -2.77
C TRP A 330 9.50 -11.96 -3.80
N THR A 331 8.90 -10.88 -3.35
CA THR A 331 8.37 -9.84 -4.24
C THR A 331 9.48 -9.10 -4.97
N ILE A 332 10.62 -8.82 -4.33
CA ILE A 332 11.80 -8.24 -4.96
C ILE A 332 12.34 -9.18 -6.06
N LYS A 333 12.53 -10.47 -5.76
CA LYS A 333 13.03 -11.47 -6.73
C LYS A 333 12.09 -11.66 -7.92
N SER A 334 10.79 -11.38 -7.72
CA SER A 334 9.74 -11.55 -8.73
C SER A 334 9.38 -10.26 -9.47
N ASN A 335 10.05 -9.13 -9.21
CA ASN A 335 9.72 -7.80 -9.72
C ASN A 335 8.26 -7.41 -9.43
N ILE A 336 7.81 -7.68 -8.22
CA ILE A 336 6.48 -7.34 -7.71
C ILE A 336 6.63 -6.20 -6.70
N SER A 337 5.91 -5.09 -6.86
CA SER A 337 5.76 -4.12 -5.78
C SER A 337 4.91 -4.70 -4.66
N CYS A 338 5.34 -4.47 -3.42
CA CYS A 338 4.61 -4.89 -2.23
C CYS A 338 4.32 -3.67 -1.36
N PHE A 339 3.06 -3.26 -1.31
CA PHE A 339 2.59 -2.22 -0.39
C PHE A 339 2.34 -2.87 0.97
N TYR A 340 3.42 -2.98 1.76
CA TYR A 340 3.33 -3.60 3.07
C TYR A 340 2.43 -2.78 4.00
N PHE A 341 1.53 -3.43 4.69
CA PHE A 341 0.60 -2.84 5.64
C PHE A 341 1.13 -3.07 7.05
N GLU A 342 1.64 -2.04 7.75
CA GLU A 342 1.66 -0.64 7.35
C GLU A 342 2.88 0.08 7.95
N ALA A 343 3.05 1.36 7.66
CA ALA A 343 4.20 2.12 8.13
C ALA A 343 4.21 2.25 9.67
N PHE A 344 3.12 2.72 10.27
CA PHE A 344 3.00 3.01 11.70
C PHE A 344 1.71 2.43 12.24
N ASP A 345 1.72 1.98 13.50
CA ASP A 345 0.50 1.59 14.21
C ASP A 345 -0.53 2.72 14.21
N GLU A 346 -1.80 2.37 14.03
CA GLU A 346 -2.92 3.31 13.99
C GLU A 346 -4.07 2.88 14.91
N GLN A 347 -4.21 3.54 16.04
CA GLN A 347 -5.13 3.19 17.11
C GLN A 347 -6.62 3.47 16.81
N TRP A 348 -6.94 4.12 15.71
CA TRP A 348 -8.32 4.43 15.31
C TRP A 348 -9.03 3.24 14.66
N LYS A 349 -8.28 2.27 14.15
CA LYS A 349 -8.81 1.11 13.41
C LYS A 349 -9.65 0.21 14.31
N ASP A 350 -9.20 0.02 15.55
CA ASP A 350 -9.97 -0.60 16.62
C ASP A 350 -9.83 0.22 17.92
N ALA A 351 -10.43 1.41 17.93
CA ALA A 351 -10.28 2.36 19.02
C ALA A 351 -10.85 1.86 20.38
N ARG A 352 -11.74 0.87 20.33
CA ARG A 352 -12.40 0.30 21.53
C ARG A 352 -11.58 -0.83 22.13
N ASN A 353 -10.85 -1.57 21.32
CA ASN A 353 -9.98 -2.65 21.74
C ASN A 353 -8.52 -2.30 21.43
N THR A 354 -7.79 -1.83 22.44
CA THR A 354 -6.38 -1.45 22.29
C THR A 354 -5.45 -2.62 21.97
N MET A 355 -5.90 -3.86 22.20
CA MET A 355 -5.17 -5.09 21.90
C MET A 355 -5.65 -5.75 20.59
N GLY A 356 -6.59 -5.13 19.89
CA GLY A 356 -7.07 -5.62 18.60
C GLY A 356 -5.99 -5.57 17.54
N SER A 357 -5.87 -6.61 16.73
CA SER A 357 -4.80 -6.76 15.72
C SER A 357 -4.73 -5.58 14.74
N GLU A 358 -5.87 -4.99 14.39
CA GLU A 358 -5.95 -3.86 13.45
C GLU A 358 -5.12 -2.64 13.86
N ASN A 359 -4.87 -2.47 15.15
CA ASN A 359 -4.06 -1.37 15.68
C ASN A 359 -2.54 -1.59 15.61
N HIS A 360 -2.08 -2.80 15.21
CA HIS A 360 -0.71 -3.24 15.46
C HIS A 360 0.04 -3.78 14.23
N PHE A 361 -0.38 -3.40 13.03
CA PHE A 361 0.29 -3.80 11.78
C PHE A 361 1.53 -2.97 11.43
N GLY A 362 1.74 -1.81 12.07
CA GLY A 362 2.84 -0.90 11.75
C GLY A 362 4.23 -1.53 11.91
N LEU A 363 5.17 -1.12 11.06
CA LEU A 363 6.60 -1.37 11.26
C LEU A 363 7.15 -0.57 12.46
N PHE A 364 6.50 0.55 12.77
CA PHE A 364 6.76 1.34 13.97
C PHE A 364 5.52 1.36 14.86
N LYS A 365 5.75 1.38 16.18
CA LYS A 365 4.68 1.75 17.13
C LYS A 365 4.26 3.21 16.91
N ILE A 366 3.11 3.58 17.43
CA ILE A 366 2.57 4.94 17.30
C ILE A 366 3.52 6.03 17.85
N ASN A 367 4.35 5.69 18.82
CA ASN A 367 5.35 6.60 19.42
C ASN A 367 6.67 6.67 18.64
N GLY A 368 6.84 5.91 17.55
CA GLY A 368 8.04 5.86 16.72
C GLY A 368 9.04 4.76 17.08
N GLU A 369 8.78 3.91 18.09
CA GLU A 369 9.63 2.73 18.33
C GLU A 369 9.59 1.79 17.13
N ALA A 370 10.76 1.48 16.59
CA ALA A 370 10.95 0.52 15.50
C ALA A 370 10.72 -0.91 16.01
N LYS A 371 9.82 -1.65 15.37
CA LYS A 371 9.57 -3.05 15.68
C LYS A 371 10.65 -3.96 15.08
N TYR A 372 10.70 -5.20 15.51
CA TYR A 372 11.76 -6.17 15.18
C TYR A 372 12.06 -6.26 13.68
N ALA A 373 11.04 -6.14 12.83
CA ALA A 373 11.17 -6.14 11.37
C ALA A 373 12.22 -5.18 10.80
N ILE A 374 12.54 -4.11 11.52
CA ILE A 374 13.41 -3.03 11.03
C ILE A 374 14.49 -2.60 12.06
N TRP A 375 14.77 -3.45 13.05
CA TRP A 375 15.83 -3.16 14.03
C TRP A 375 17.20 -2.95 13.38
N ASP A 376 17.48 -3.70 12.32
CA ASP A 376 18.74 -3.58 11.58
C ASP A 376 18.94 -2.20 10.94
N LEU A 377 17.84 -1.51 10.59
CA LEU A 377 17.89 -0.15 10.06
C LEU A 377 18.25 0.86 11.16
N VAL A 378 17.76 0.63 12.39
CA VAL A 378 18.17 1.42 13.57
C VAL A 378 19.66 1.21 13.87
N ASP A 379 20.13 -0.05 13.84
CA ASP A 379 21.55 -0.40 14.09
C ASP A 379 22.49 0.21 13.03
N LYS A 380 22.02 0.38 11.82
CA LYS A 380 22.75 1.06 10.72
C LYS A 380 22.74 2.59 10.83
N GLY A 381 22.06 3.16 11.84
CA GLY A 381 21.96 4.60 12.04
C GLY A 381 21.10 5.34 11.02
N LEU A 382 20.20 4.65 10.28
CA LEU A 382 19.39 5.28 9.24
C LEU A 382 18.46 6.36 9.79
N PHE A 383 18.11 6.29 11.06
CA PHE A 383 17.19 7.21 11.72
C PHE A 383 17.87 8.24 12.60
N ASP A 384 19.21 8.36 12.55
CA ASP A 384 19.95 9.31 13.36
C ASP A 384 19.51 10.75 13.07
N GLY A 385 19.17 11.48 14.14
CA GLY A 385 18.62 12.83 14.05
C GLY A 385 17.13 12.93 13.65
N LEU A 386 16.47 11.81 13.31
CA LEU A 386 15.05 11.78 13.03
C LEU A 386 14.24 11.55 14.31
N THR A 387 13.05 12.13 14.34
CA THR A 387 12.12 12.01 15.47
C THR A 387 10.69 11.75 14.98
N ARG A 388 9.90 11.09 15.81
CA ARG A 388 8.45 11.02 15.68
C ARG A 388 7.81 11.51 16.98
N ASN A 389 6.91 12.50 16.90
CA ASN A 389 6.35 13.17 18.08
C ASN A 389 7.45 13.74 19.01
N GLY A 390 8.58 14.22 18.46
CA GLY A 390 9.70 14.72 19.23
C GLY A 390 10.53 13.67 19.96
N LYS A 391 10.26 12.38 19.76
CA LYS A 391 11.05 11.27 20.32
C LYS A 391 11.94 10.67 19.25
N HIS A 392 13.19 10.37 19.61
CA HIS A 392 14.12 9.65 18.72
C HIS A 392 13.58 8.25 18.42
N ILE A 393 13.92 7.74 17.24
CA ILE A 393 13.57 6.38 16.83
C ILE A 393 14.46 5.41 17.62
N THR A 394 13.83 4.51 18.37
CA THR A 394 14.49 3.47 19.16
C THR A 394 13.89 2.12 18.84
N LYS A 395 14.55 1.04 19.25
CA LYS A 395 14.01 -0.32 19.09
C LYS A 395 13.01 -0.68 20.18
N THR A 396 11.96 -1.42 19.86
CA THR A 396 11.14 -2.14 20.85
C THR A 396 12.03 -3.03 21.71
N TYR A 397 11.60 -3.40 22.90
CA TYR A 397 12.35 -4.21 23.86
C TYR A 397 13.76 -3.64 24.19
N ASN A 398 14.02 -2.35 23.96
CA ASN A 398 15.34 -1.75 24.02
C ASN A 398 16.41 -2.50 23.17
N GLY A 399 16.00 -3.21 22.12
CA GLY A 399 16.84 -4.03 21.28
C GLY A 399 17.25 -5.38 21.89
N ASP A 400 16.64 -5.77 23.02
CA ASP A 400 16.89 -7.07 23.66
C ASP A 400 16.10 -8.17 22.92
N LYS A 401 16.83 -8.99 22.16
CA LYS A 401 16.25 -10.10 21.37
C LYS A 401 15.78 -11.24 22.26
N ASP A 402 16.39 -11.43 23.42
CA ASP A 402 15.98 -12.49 24.35
C ASP A 402 14.66 -12.13 25.05
N ALA A 403 14.47 -10.84 25.36
CA ALA A 403 13.20 -10.33 25.86
C ALA A 403 12.08 -10.50 24.82
N LEU A 404 12.34 -10.16 23.58
CA LEU A 404 11.40 -10.35 22.47
C LEU A 404 11.02 -11.83 22.30
N LYS A 405 12.01 -12.73 22.31
CA LYS A 405 11.79 -14.18 22.10
C LYS A 405 10.94 -14.82 23.19
N LYS A 406 10.92 -14.28 24.42
CA LYS A 406 10.07 -14.80 25.51
C LYS A 406 8.58 -14.63 25.26
N GLU A 407 8.19 -13.71 24.41
CA GLU A 407 6.78 -13.44 24.07
C GLU A 407 6.32 -14.19 22.80
N VAL A 408 7.23 -14.91 22.13
CA VAL A 408 6.92 -15.62 20.90
C VAL A 408 6.17 -16.91 21.20
N LEU A 409 5.02 -17.08 20.57
CA LEU A 409 4.17 -18.26 20.74
C LEU A 409 4.37 -19.23 19.56
N VAL A 410 4.45 -20.51 19.88
CA VAL A 410 4.47 -21.59 18.86
C VAL A 410 3.07 -21.74 18.27
N PRO A 411 2.91 -21.85 16.93
CA PRO A 411 1.63 -22.17 16.33
C PRO A 411 1.00 -23.41 16.98
N PRO A 412 -0.33 -23.46 17.17
CA PRO A 412 -0.96 -24.60 17.82
C PRO A 412 -0.96 -25.85 16.90
N THR A 413 -1.05 -27.01 17.53
CA THR A 413 -1.42 -28.23 16.80
C THR A 413 -2.90 -28.19 16.39
N PRO A 414 -3.37 -29.06 15.47
CA PRO A 414 -4.80 -29.17 15.13
C PRO A 414 -5.69 -29.47 16.34
N GLU A 415 -5.20 -30.28 17.29
CA GLU A 415 -5.94 -30.61 18.51
C GLU A 415 -6.08 -29.39 19.43
N GLU A 416 -4.97 -28.69 19.73
CA GLU A 416 -4.98 -27.46 20.54
C GLU A 416 -5.88 -26.39 19.94
N PHE A 417 -5.81 -26.19 18.60
CA PHE A 417 -6.65 -25.21 17.91
C PHE A 417 -8.14 -25.57 17.98
N SER A 418 -8.49 -26.85 17.85
CA SER A 418 -9.88 -27.31 17.95
C SER A 418 -10.46 -27.11 19.36
N ILE A 419 -9.67 -27.35 20.40
CA ILE A 419 -10.11 -27.16 21.81
C ILE A 419 -10.38 -25.69 22.09
N ALA A 420 -9.53 -24.79 21.59
CA ALA A 420 -9.69 -23.35 21.79
C ALA A 420 -10.91 -22.75 21.07
N HIS A 421 -11.52 -23.47 20.13
CA HIS A 421 -12.67 -23.02 19.32
C HIS A 421 -13.99 -23.77 19.63
N GLN A 422 -14.02 -24.61 20.67
CA GLN A 422 -15.24 -25.20 21.23
C GLN A 422 -15.88 -24.29 22.30
#